data_6a3f51694f1ce4ffba298a36ce069aa8
#
_entry.id   6a3f51694f1ce4ffba298a36ce069aa8
#
_cell.length_a   1.000
_cell.length_b   1.000
_cell.length_c   1.000
_cell.angle_alpha   90.00
_cell.angle_beta   90.00
_cell.angle_gamma   90.00
#
_symmetry.space_group_name_H-M   'P 1'
#
loop_
_entity.id
_entity.type
_entity.pdbx_description
1 polymer ?
#
loop_
_entity_poly.entity_id
_entity_poly.type
_entity_poly.pdbx_seq_one_letter_code
_entity_poly.pdbx_strand_id
1 'polypeptide(L)'
;MTERRKREVILASSAGFCFGVKKAVETVYREAEESKDTVYSYGAIIHNEEVVRDLTEKGVVVFEDEDAAAKVRALPEEAGTIILRSHGVGPEVYRLCEEKKLRIVDTACPFVNKIHRIVQTENRKGRRVLIVGDPKHPEVEGIRAWGRADTAVIR
;
A
#
# COMPACT_ATOMS: atom_id res chain seq x y z
N MET A 1 8.92 -14.87 -51.40
CA MET A 1 7.70 -14.70 -50.56
C MET A 1 8.07 -15.19 -49.17
N THR A 2 8.27 -14.27 -48.22
CA THR A 2 8.62 -14.61 -46.84
C THR A 2 7.34 -14.94 -46.07
N GLU A 3 7.18 -16.20 -45.68
CA GLU A 3 6.09 -16.65 -44.81
C GLU A 3 6.13 -15.81 -43.51
N ARG A 4 5.10 -15.02 -43.30
CA ARG A 4 4.86 -14.36 -41.98
C ARG A 4 4.57 -15.47 -40.97
N ARG A 5 5.53 -15.81 -40.11
CA ARG A 5 5.27 -16.66 -38.95
C ARG A 5 4.11 -16.05 -38.17
N LYS A 6 3.01 -16.80 -38.05
CA LYS A 6 1.90 -16.41 -37.14
C LYS A 6 2.46 -16.31 -35.74
N ARG A 7 2.36 -15.11 -35.15
CA ARG A 7 2.70 -14.91 -33.75
C ARG A 7 1.54 -15.48 -32.93
N GLU A 8 1.86 -16.40 -32.05
CA GLU A 8 0.90 -16.94 -31.07
C GLU A 8 1.13 -16.26 -29.73
N VAL A 9 0.04 -15.83 -29.08
CA VAL A 9 0.07 -15.31 -27.71
C VAL A 9 -0.49 -16.39 -26.81
N ILE A 10 0.35 -16.87 -25.89
CA ILE A 10 -0.04 -17.89 -24.91
C ILE A 10 -0.23 -17.18 -23.56
N LEU A 11 -1.45 -17.21 -23.03
CA LEU A 11 -1.76 -16.69 -21.71
C LEU A 11 -1.49 -17.79 -20.67
N ALA A 12 -0.66 -17.47 -19.66
CA ALA A 12 -0.43 -18.40 -18.55
C ALA A 12 -1.73 -18.62 -17.75
N SER A 13 -1.99 -19.85 -17.34
CA SER A 13 -3.18 -20.19 -16.55
C SER A 13 -3.24 -19.49 -15.19
N SER A 14 -2.08 -19.07 -14.65
CA SER A 14 -1.92 -18.33 -13.39
C SER A 14 -1.72 -16.82 -13.60
N ALA A 15 -1.96 -16.29 -14.81
CA ALA A 15 -1.85 -14.86 -15.07
C ALA A 15 -2.87 -14.07 -14.25
N GLY A 16 -2.42 -12.96 -13.66
CA GLY A 16 -3.26 -12.06 -12.86
C GLY A 16 -2.58 -11.61 -11.58
N PHE A 17 -3.34 -10.91 -10.75
CA PHE A 17 -2.88 -10.46 -9.45
C PHE A 17 -2.74 -11.62 -8.46
N CYS A 18 -1.73 -11.56 -7.59
CA CYS A 18 -1.66 -12.45 -6.44
C CYS A 18 -2.86 -12.18 -5.48
N PHE A 19 -3.13 -13.12 -4.57
CA PHE A 19 -4.30 -12.99 -3.70
C PHE A 19 -4.30 -11.71 -2.85
N GLY A 20 -3.13 -11.25 -2.40
CA GLY A 20 -3.00 -10.03 -1.59
C GLY A 20 -3.37 -8.78 -2.37
N VAL A 21 -2.84 -8.64 -3.58
CA VAL A 21 -3.18 -7.54 -4.50
C VAL A 21 -4.65 -7.61 -4.91
N LYS A 22 -5.15 -8.80 -5.26
CA LYS A 22 -6.56 -8.98 -5.63
C LYS A 22 -7.48 -8.51 -4.51
N LYS A 23 -7.23 -8.95 -3.27
CA LYS A 23 -8.01 -8.53 -2.11
C LYS A 23 -7.96 -7.02 -1.87
N ALA A 24 -6.77 -6.41 -2.01
CA ALA A 24 -6.62 -4.96 -1.85
C ALA A 24 -7.47 -4.20 -2.88
N VAL A 25 -7.33 -4.56 -4.16
CA VAL A 25 -8.08 -3.95 -5.26
C VAL A 25 -9.59 -4.12 -5.07
N GLU A 26 -10.08 -5.33 -4.81
CA GLU A 26 -11.50 -5.59 -4.56
C GLU A 26 -12.03 -4.79 -3.36
N THR A 27 -11.23 -4.64 -2.31
CA THR A 27 -11.62 -3.84 -1.14
C THR A 27 -11.77 -2.38 -1.49
N VAL A 28 -10.83 -1.81 -2.26
CA VAL A 28 -10.89 -0.39 -2.64
C VAL A 28 -12.07 -0.10 -3.56
N TYR A 29 -12.32 -0.97 -4.54
CA TYR A 29 -13.49 -0.82 -5.41
C TYR A 29 -14.79 -0.84 -4.62
N ARG A 30 -14.93 -1.77 -3.68
CA ARG A 30 -16.10 -1.82 -2.81
C ARG A 30 -16.24 -0.54 -1.98
N GLU A 31 -15.17 -0.04 -1.39
CA GLU A 31 -15.20 1.21 -0.63
C GLU A 31 -15.58 2.41 -1.52
N ALA A 32 -15.07 2.46 -2.75
CA ALA A 32 -15.43 3.51 -3.71
C ALA A 32 -16.91 3.49 -4.11
N GLU A 33 -17.53 2.30 -4.13
CA GLU A 33 -18.93 2.13 -4.53
C GLU A 33 -19.91 2.29 -3.36
N GLU A 34 -19.54 1.83 -2.17
CA GLU A 34 -20.44 1.73 -1.01
C GLU A 34 -20.28 2.88 0.00
N SER A 35 -19.12 3.56 0.01
CA SER A 35 -18.88 4.65 0.96
C SER A 35 -19.75 5.86 0.64
N LYS A 36 -20.34 6.43 1.68
CA LYS A 36 -21.06 7.72 1.59
C LYS A 36 -20.12 8.91 1.77
N ASP A 37 -18.95 8.66 2.34
CA ASP A 37 -17.94 9.65 2.63
C ASP A 37 -16.86 9.65 1.56
N THR A 38 -16.06 10.69 1.51
CA THR A 38 -14.90 10.73 0.62
C THR A 38 -13.92 9.61 0.95
N VAL A 39 -13.48 8.90 -0.07
CA VAL A 39 -12.47 7.83 0.04
C VAL A 39 -11.13 8.37 -0.41
N TYR A 40 -10.18 8.35 0.49
CA TYR A 40 -8.79 8.72 0.26
C TYR A 40 -7.93 7.46 0.17
N SER A 41 -6.83 7.51 -0.59
CA SER A 41 -5.80 6.48 -0.60
C SER A 41 -4.45 7.06 -0.16
N TYR A 42 -3.83 6.45 0.83
CA TYR A 42 -2.48 6.77 1.27
C TYR A 42 -1.47 6.10 0.35
N GLY A 43 -1.07 6.80 -0.69
CA GLY A 43 -0.26 6.28 -1.78
C GLY A 43 -1.06 5.47 -2.81
N ALA A 44 -0.39 5.04 -3.86
CA ALA A 44 -0.95 4.13 -4.84
C ALA A 44 -1.25 2.76 -4.18
N ILE A 45 -2.45 2.23 -4.37
CA ILE A 45 -2.87 0.94 -3.80
C ILE A 45 -1.94 -0.19 -4.24
N ILE A 46 -1.58 -0.17 -5.50
CA ILE A 46 -0.66 -1.08 -6.17
C ILE A 46 0.09 -0.33 -7.27
N HIS A 47 1.22 -0.87 -7.71
CA HIS A 47 1.96 -0.34 -8.86
C HIS A 47 1.27 -0.70 -10.19
N ASN A 48 0.08 -0.12 -10.44
CA ASN A 48 -0.65 -0.29 -11.67
C ASN A 48 -1.42 1.00 -11.99
N GLU A 49 -0.92 1.75 -12.98
CA GLU A 49 -1.45 3.06 -13.35
C GLU A 49 -2.91 3.00 -13.83
N GLU A 50 -3.32 1.91 -14.51
CA GLU A 50 -4.70 1.75 -14.98
C GLU A 50 -5.67 1.60 -13.81
N VAL A 51 -5.31 0.80 -12.80
CA VAL A 51 -6.12 0.64 -11.59
C VAL A 51 -6.21 1.96 -10.82
N VAL A 52 -5.10 2.68 -10.67
CA VAL A 52 -5.08 3.99 -9.99
C VAL A 52 -5.96 4.98 -10.72
N ARG A 53 -5.87 5.05 -12.06
CA ARG A 53 -6.70 5.93 -12.88
C ARG A 53 -8.19 5.62 -12.72
N ASP A 54 -8.58 4.34 -12.86
CA ASP A 54 -9.98 3.93 -12.76
C ASP A 54 -10.57 4.24 -11.36
N LEU A 55 -9.78 4.03 -10.30
CA LEU A 55 -10.19 4.40 -8.93
C LEU A 55 -10.37 5.92 -8.79
N THR A 56 -9.50 6.72 -9.40
CA THR A 56 -9.60 8.17 -9.41
C THR A 56 -10.85 8.63 -10.16
N GLU A 57 -11.17 8.01 -11.31
CA GLU A 57 -12.41 8.27 -12.07
C GLU A 57 -13.65 7.91 -11.25
N LYS A 58 -13.57 6.94 -10.34
CA LYS A 58 -14.62 6.57 -9.39
C LYS A 58 -14.69 7.47 -8.14
N GLY A 59 -13.85 8.51 -8.08
CA GLY A 59 -13.88 9.51 -7.01
C GLY A 59 -12.96 9.21 -5.83
N VAL A 60 -12.09 8.21 -5.91
CA VAL A 60 -11.06 7.98 -4.88
C VAL A 60 -9.97 9.04 -5.03
N VAL A 61 -9.67 9.74 -3.94
CA VAL A 61 -8.60 10.75 -3.90
C VAL A 61 -7.29 10.06 -3.54
N VAL A 62 -6.42 9.83 -4.52
CA VAL A 62 -5.12 9.19 -4.31
C VAL A 62 -4.07 10.24 -3.96
N PHE A 63 -3.42 10.09 -2.82
CA PHE A 63 -2.29 10.92 -2.42
C PHE A 63 -0.99 10.33 -2.97
N GLU A 64 -0.11 11.18 -3.48
CA GLU A 64 1.24 10.74 -3.86
C GLU A 64 2.06 10.38 -2.62
N ASP A 65 2.92 9.38 -2.73
CA ASP A 65 3.67 8.84 -1.59
C ASP A 65 4.49 9.90 -0.84
N GLU A 66 5.11 10.83 -1.59
CA GLU A 66 6.01 11.86 -1.02
C GLU A 66 5.28 12.89 -0.14
N ASP A 67 4.00 13.16 -0.40
CA ASP A 67 3.23 14.17 0.32
C ASP A 67 2.00 13.61 1.07
N ALA A 68 1.75 12.31 0.99
CA ALA A 68 0.57 11.68 1.57
C ALA A 68 0.37 12.03 3.05
N ALA A 69 1.43 12.00 3.85
CA ALA A 69 1.35 12.36 5.26
C ALA A 69 0.98 13.82 5.47
N ALA A 70 1.51 14.73 4.65
CA ALA A 70 1.18 16.16 4.71
C ALA A 70 -0.27 16.41 4.33
N LYS A 71 -0.75 15.74 3.28
CA LYS A 71 -2.15 15.82 2.85
C LYS A 71 -3.11 15.29 3.90
N VAL A 72 -2.81 14.16 4.54
CA VAL A 72 -3.63 13.64 5.65
C VAL A 72 -3.67 14.63 6.83
N ARG A 73 -2.52 15.25 7.19
CA ARG A 73 -2.50 16.29 8.23
C ARG A 73 -3.38 17.48 7.91
N ALA A 74 -3.48 17.84 6.63
CA ALA A 74 -4.30 18.98 6.17
C ALA A 74 -5.80 18.66 6.08
N LEU A 75 -6.20 17.39 6.12
CA LEU A 75 -7.61 17.02 6.16
C LEU A 75 -8.28 17.53 7.43
N PRO A 76 -9.57 17.92 7.37
CA PRO A 76 -10.37 18.12 8.58
C PRO A 76 -10.51 16.79 9.35
N GLU A 77 -10.88 16.87 10.63
CA GLU A 77 -11.26 15.65 11.37
C GLU A 77 -12.51 15.03 10.76
N GLU A 78 -12.59 13.72 10.83
CA GLU A 78 -13.74 12.93 10.33
C GLU A 78 -14.00 13.13 8.82
N ALA A 79 -12.95 13.49 8.05
CA ALA A 79 -13.07 13.82 6.62
C ALA A 79 -13.53 12.64 5.74
N GLY A 80 -13.56 11.41 6.28
CA GLY A 80 -13.99 10.23 5.54
C GLY A 80 -13.16 8.98 5.79
N THR A 81 -13.00 8.17 4.74
CA THR A 81 -12.28 6.89 4.78
C THR A 81 -10.89 7.04 4.19
N ILE A 82 -9.88 6.52 4.87
CA ILE A 82 -8.52 6.42 4.34
C ILE A 82 -8.14 4.95 4.11
N ILE A 83 -7.74 4.62 2.90
CA ILE A 83 -7.26 3.30 2.52
C ILE A 83 -5.74 3.31 2.62
N LEU A 84 -5.19 2.35 3.36
CA LEU A 84 -3.76 2.13 3.45
C LEU A 84 -3.34 1.08 2.42
N ARG A 85 -2.34 1.42 1.61
CA ARG A 85 -1.87 0.65 0.45
C ARG A 85 -1.42 -0.77 0.77
N SER A 86 -1.43 -1.66 -0.24
CA SER A 86 -1.05 -3.08 -0.11
C SER A 86 0.38 -3.33 0.35
N HIS A 87 1.29 -2.39 0.13
CA HIS A 87 2.69 -2.41 0.58
C HIS A 87 2.87 -2.20 2.08
N GLY A 88 1.77 -1.85 2.78
CA GLY A 88 1.81 -1.45 4.18
C GLY A 88 2.41 -0.07 4.41
N VAL A 89 2.25 0.42 5.60
CA VAL A 89 2.74 1.73 6.07
C VAL A 89 3.32 1.61 7.47
N GLY A 90 4.06 2.61 7.91
CA GLY A 90 4.60 2.67 9.26
C GLY A 90 3.54 2.98 10.33
N PRO A 91 3.83 2.72 11.61
CA PRO A 91 2.90 2.94 12.72
C PRO A 91 2.50 4.40 12.90
N GLU A 92 3.34 5.34 12.46
CA GLU A 92 3.05 6.79 12.51
C GLU A 92 1.88 7.17 11.61
N VAL A 93 1.69 6.46 10.49
CA VAL A 93 0.57 6.71 9.57
C VAL A 93 -0.75 6.31 10.21
N TYR A 94 -0.79 5.17 10.91
CA TYR A 94 -1.99 4.76 11.66
C TYR A 94 -2.35 5.80 12.71
N ARG A 95 -1.37 6.25 13.54
CA ARG A 95 -1.59 7.28 14.55
C ARG A 95 -2.12 8.58 13.95
N LEU A 96 -1.54 9.02 12.83
CA LEU A 96 -1.99 10.22 12.13
C LEU A 96 -3.44 10.10 11.66
N CYS A 97 -3.82 8.95 11.10
CA CYS A 97 -5.20 8.71 10.66
C CYS A 97 -6.18 8.65 11.85
N GLU A 98 -5.76 8.06 12.98
CA GLU A 98 -6.53 8.00 14.22
C GLU A 98 -6.71 9.40 14.83
N GLU A 99 -5.66 10.24 14.88
CA GLU A 99 -5.72 11.64 15.32
C GLU A 99 -6.72 12.46 14.50
N LYS A 100 -6.83 12.17 13.20
CA LYS A 100 -7.80 12.77 12.29
C LYS A 100 -9.17 12.11 12.32
N LYS A 101 -9.37 11.08 13.15
CA LYS A 101 -10.61 10.31 13.25
C LYS A 101 -11.11 9.77 11.91
N LEU A 102 -10.17 9.46 11.01
CA LEU A 102 -10.50 8.85 9.72
C LEU A 102 -10.88 7.38 9.91
N ARG A 103 -11.83 6.90 9.14
CA ARG A 103 -12.11 5.47 9.06
C ARG A 103 -10.99 4.78 8.28
N ILE A 104 -10.19 3.95 8.94
CA ILE A 104 -9.05 3.28 8.33
C ILE A 104 -9.51 1.96 7.70
N VAL A 105 -9.19 1.77 6.42
CA VAL A 105 -9.31 0.50 5.69
C VAL A 105 -7.90 0.04 5.32
N ASP A 106 -7.38 -0.92 6.08
CA ASP A 106 -6.04 -1.47 5.87
C ASP A 106 -6.09 -2.57 4.81
N THR A 107 -5.44 -2.33 3.67
CA THR A 107 -5.32 -3.30 2.58
C THR A 107 -3.93 -3.93 2.50
N ALA A 108 -3.09 -3.72 3.51
CA ALA A 108 -1.76 -4.32 3.54
C ALA A 108 -1.82 -5.84 3.38
N CYS A 109 -0.95 -6.36 2.54
CA CYS A 109 -0.85 -7.79 2.30
C CYS A 109 -0.53 -8.53 3.62
N PRO A 110 -1.22 -9.65 3.94
CA PRO A 110 -0.94 -10.41 5.15
C PRO A 110 0.53 -10.84 5.31
N PHE A 111 1.25 -11.05 4.21
CA PHE A 111 2.69 -11.34 4.26
C PHE A 111 3.50 -10.12 4.68
N VAL A 112 3.15 -8.93 4.20
CA VAL A 112 3.78 -7.67 4.62
C VAL A 112 3.52 -7.44 6.12
N ASN A 113 2.29 -7.60 6.56
CA ASN A 113 1.93 -7.50 7.98
C ASN A 113 2.69 -8.50 8.87
N LYS A 114 2.96 -9.71 8.34
CA LYS A 114 3.80 -10.69 9.04
C LYS A 114 5.23 -10.20 9.19
N ILE A 115 5.80 -9.58 8.15
CA ILE A 115 7.16 -9.00 8.20
C ILE A 115 7.22 -7.87 9.23
N HIS A 116 6.25 -6.96 9.25
CA HIS A 116 6.15 -5.91 10.25
C HIS A 116 6.21 -6.46 11.68
N ARG A 117 5.43 -7.52 11.96
CA ARG A 117 5.42 -8.19 13.27
C ARG A 117 6.76 -8.84 13.62
N ILE A 118 7.45 -9.42 12.63
CA ILE A 118 8.79 -10.01 12.82
C ILE A 118 9.76 -8.90 13.23
N VAL A 119 9.80 -7.78 12.49
CA VAL A 119 10.67 -6.64 12.79
C VAL A 119 10.43 -6.13 14.21
N GLN A 120 9.19 -5.89 14.59
CA GLN A 120 8.84 -5.46 15.95
C GLN A 120 9.29 -6.47 17.02
N THR A 121 9.04 -7.75 16.77
CA THR A 121 9.35 -8.82 17.73
C THR A 121 10.84 -8.94 17.95
N GLU A 122 11.65 -8.91 16.90
CA GLU A 122 13.09 -9.02 17.01
C GLU A 122 13.71 -7.77 17.65
N ASN A 123 13.19 -6.60 17.34
CA ASN A 123 13.62 -5.36 18.00
C ASN A 123 13.29 -5.35 19.50
N ARG A 124 12.13 -5.89 19.93
CA ARG A 124 11.80 -6.03 21.37
C ARG A 124 12.75 -6.97 22.10
N LYS A 125 13.31 -7.94 21.40
CA LYS A 125 14.35 -8.84 21.93
C LYS A 125 15.76 -8.20 21.95
N GLY A 126 15.88 -6.92 21.59
CA GLY A 126 17.13 -6.20 21.48
C GLY A 126 17.99 -6.54 20.25
N ARG A 127 17.44 -7.28 19.30
CA ARG A 127 18.16 -7.64 18.07
C ARG A 127 18.10 -6.48 17.06
N ARG A 128 19.23 -6.27 16.39
CA ARG A 128 19.30 -5.35 15.25
C ARG A 128 18.70 -6.02 14.01
N VAL A 129 17.87 -5.28 13.28
CA VAL A 129 17.27 -5.75 12.03
C VAL A 129 18.03 -5.14 10.85
N LEU A 130 18.36 -5.98 9.88
CA LEU A 130 18.94 -5.59 8.60
C LEU A 130 17.94 -5.95 7.50
N ILE A 131 17.57 -4.97 6.68
CA ILE A 131 16.68 -5.13 5.54
C ILE A 131 17.55 -5.07 4.28
N VAL A 132 17.39 -6.06 3.38
CA VAL A 132 18.03 -6.05 2.06
C VAL A 132 16.98 -5.61 1.04
N GLY A 133 17.22 -4.47 0.37
CA GLY A 133 16.27 -3.93 -0.60
C GLY A 133 16.53 -2.48 -0.97
N ASP A 134 15.72 -1.93 -1.86
CA ASP A 134 15.80 -0.52 -2.20
C ASP A 134 15.21 0.34 -1.05
N PRO A 135 16.00 1.23 -0.42
CA PRO A 135 15.53 2.07 0.68
C PRO A 135 14.40 3.05 0.29
N LYS A 136 14.21 3.30 -1.00
CA LYS A 136 13.13 4.17 -1.52
C LYS A 136 11.88 3.39 -1.91
N HIS A 137 11.90 2.06 -1.84
CA HIS A 137 10.72 1.28 -2.17
C HIS A 137 9.68 1.41 -1.05
N PRO A 138 8.40 1.69 -1.35
CA PRO A 138 7.34 1.91 -0.36
C PRO A 138 7.21 0.80 0.69
N GLU A 139 7.35 -0.47 0.28
CA GLU A 139 7.31 -1.61 1.21
C GLU A 139 8.50 -1.61 2.17
N VAL A 140 9.71 -1.29 1.67
CA VAL A 140 10.93 -1.22 2.50
C VAL A 140 10.83 -0.08 3.51
N GLU A 141 10.32 1.07 3.11
CA GLU A 141 10.05 2.20 4.00
C GLU A 141 9.05 1.81 5.08
N GLY A 142 7.94 1.18 4.71
CA GLY A 142 6.94 0.66 5.62
C GLY A 142 7.56 -0.31 6.64
N ILE A 143 8.30 -1.33 6.18
CA ILE A 143 8.96 -2.31 7.05
C ILE A 143 9.96 -1.63 8.00
N ARG A 144 10.79 -0.71 7.49
CA ARG A 144 11.77 0.03 8.30
C ARG A 144 11.12 0.83 9.41
N ALA A 145 9.98 1.45 9.14
CA ALA A 145 9.25 2.27 10.10
C ALA A 145 8.71 1.48 11.31
N TRP A 146 8.53 0.17 11.18
CA TRP A 146 8.23 -0.74 12.30
C TRP A 146 9.46 -1.14 13.10
N GLY A 147 10.64 -0.77 12.63
CA GLY A 147 11.91 -1.03 13.28
C GLY A 147 12.30 0.05 14.30
N ARG A 148 13.45 -0.17 14.95
CA ARG A 148 14.12 0.83 15.80
C ARG A 148 14.99 1.75 14.91
N ALA A 149 15.51 2.82 15.54
CA ALA A 149 16.39 3.77 14.85
C ALA A 149 17.67 3.14 14.26
N ASP A 150 18.10 1.99 14.80
CA ASP A 150 19.26 1.24 14.34
C ASP A 150 18.94 0.17 13.27
N THR A 151 17.69 0.11 12.80
CA THR A 151 17.31 -0.72 11.66
C THR A 151 17.97 -0.20 10.39
N ALA A 152 18.79 -1.02 9.76
CA ALA A 152 19.55 -0.67 8.57
C ALA A 152 18.92 -1.24 7.30
N VAL A 153 19.03 -0.50 6.21
CA VAL A 153 18.67 -0.98 4.87
C VAL A 153 19.94 -1.00 4.02
N ILE A 154 20.18 -2.11 3.34
CA ILE A 154 21.30 -2.28 2.39
C ILE A 154 20.74 -2.74 1.03
N ARG A 155 21.43 -2.35 -0.04
CA ARG A 155 21.15 -2.82 -1.41
C ARG A 155 21.93 -4.08 -1.72
#